data_f36f1dad705e8f012c8fd65dbe373404
#
_entry.id   f36f1dad705e8f012c8fd65dbe373404
#
_cell.length_a   1.000
_cell.length_b   1.000
_cell.length_c   1.000
_cell.angle_alpha   90.00
_cell.angle_beta   90.00
_cell.angle_gamma   90.00
#
_symmetry.space_group_name_H-M   'P 1'
#
loop_
_entity.id
_entity.type
_entity.pdbx_description
1 polymer ?
#
loop_
_entity_poly.entity_id
_entity_poly.type
_entity_poly.pdbx_seq_one_letter_code
_entity_poly.pdbx_strand_id
1 'polypeptide(L)'
;MKVAVLGFGTVGAGIYEMLANAKGLEQGPVLVRPGKDDAPFKRTSMEAILAEPGVEAVAEAMGGIEPAFSYAMAALKAGKHFVTSNKALVAAHGIELAAAAREKGVGFLFSAACGGGMPFLHNLSIAVESDLIVSLGGILNGTTNYMLDAMQRRSLGYAEALSDAQRLGYAEADPSADVSGLDALRKIVLSAAVAYDLLPVEGLCHEGIESITAEDVKRIQARGLSCRLMAKCGPAAGGKVYAYVEPVLFPASAPECSVLDLSLIHI
;
A
#
# COMPACT_ATOMS: atom_id res chain seq x y z
N MET A 1 1.19 -26.58 -2.34
CA MET A 1 1.38 -25.48 -3.32
C MET A 1 2.80 -24.97 -3.21
N LYS A 2 3.60 -25.06 -4.27
CA LYS A 2 4.96 -24.50 -4.30
C LYS A 2 4.92 -23.05 -4.76
N VAL A 3 5.56 -22.16 -4.02
CA VAL A 3 5.54 -20.71 -4.24
C VAL A 3 6.92 -20.20 -4.61
N ALA A 4 7.07 -19.65 -5.82
CA ALA A 4 8.28 -18.92 -6.20
C ALA A 4 8.28 -17.52 -5.63
N VAL A 5 9.45 -16.95 -5.31
CA VAL A 5 9.57 -15.60 -4.76
C VAL A 5 10.38 -14.71 -5.70
N LEU A 6 9.84 -13.52 -6.02
CA LEU A 6 10.53 -12.49 -6.81
C LEU A 6 11.03 -11.39 -5.88
N GLY A 7 12.33 -11.29 -5.73
CA GLY A 7 12.99 -10.38 -4.80
C GLY A 7 13.29 -11.03 -3.45
N PHE A 8 14.45 -10.70 -2.88
CA PHE A 8 14.90 -11.21 -1.57
C PHE A 8 15.49 -10.07 -0.73
N GLY A 9 14.70 -9.02 -0.56
CA GLY A 9 14.89 -7.98 0.45
C GLY A 9 14.21 -8.40 1.76
N THR A 10 13.96 -7.46 2.66
CA THR A 10 13.31 -7.73 3.96
C THR A 10 11.98 -8.48 3.79
N VAL A 11 11.10 -8.01 2.90
CA VAL A 11 9.79 -8.64 2.66
C VAL A 11 9.94 -10.02 2.02
N GLY A 12 10.75 -10.14 0.96
CA GLY A 12 10.93 -11.42 0.26
C GLY A 12 11.58 -12.49 1.12
N ALA A 13 12.53 -12.12 1.98
CA ALA A 13 13.14 -13.02 2.96
C ALA A 13 12.10 -13.50 3.98
N GLY A 14 11.28 -12.59 4.50
CA GLY A 14 10.19 -12.94 5.42
C GLY A 14 9.16 -13.87 4.79
N ILE A 15 8.76 -13.63 3.53
CA ILE A 15 7.87 -14.54 2.78
C ILE A 15 8.52 -15.93 2.69
N TYR A 16 9.79 -16.00 2.30
CA TYR A 16 10.50 -17.28 2.13
C TYR A 16 10.59 -18.07 3.43
N GLU A 17 10.87 -17.40 4.55
CA GLU A 17 10.89 -17.99 5.88
C GLU A 17 9.49 -18.50 6.30
N MET A 18 8.46 -17.70 6.09
CA MET A 18 7.08 -18.09 6.37
C MET A 18 6.64 -19.34 5.59
N LEU A 19 7.02 -19.44 4.31
CA LEU A 19 6.71 -20.61 3.47
C LEU A 19 7.29 -21.91 4.04
N ALA A 20 8.44 -21.86 4.70
CA ALA A 20 9.06 -23.05 5.33
C ALA A 20 8.20 -23.63 6.47
N ASN A 21 7.39 -22.78 7.12
CA ASN A 21 6.61 -23.15 8.30
C ASN A 21 5.11 -23.21 8.03
N ALA A 22 4.66 -22.81 6.84
CA ALA A 22 3.25 -22.73 6.49
C ALA A 22 2.71 -24.09 6.01
N LYS A 23 1.66 -24.58 6.66
CA LYS A 23 1.04 -25.86 6.31
C LYS A 23 0.48 -25.84 4.88
N GLY A 24 0.89 -26.79 4.06
CA GLY A 24 0.42 -26.94 2.66
C GLY A 24 1.11 -26.00 1.66
N LEU A 25 2.10 -25.23 2.09
CA LEU A 25 2.95 -24.42 1.22
C LEU A 25 4.38 -24.98 1.20
N GLU A 26 5.08 -24.74 0.11
CA GLU A 26 6.48 -25.13 -0.08
C GLU A 26 7.28 -23.96 -0.63
N GLN A 27 8.51 -23.83 -0.14
CA GLN A 27 9.48 -22.91 -0.71
C GLN A 27 9.84 -23.32 -2.14
N GLY A 28 9.60 -22.42 -3.08
CA GLY A 28 10.00 -22.55 -4.47
C GLY A 28 11.32 -21.82 -4.77
N PRO A 29 11.69 -21.75 -6.06
CA PRO A 29 12.86 -21.00 -6.49
C PRO A 29 12.68 -19.50 -6.27
N VAL A 30 13.83 -18.79 -6.13
CA VAL A 30 13.83 -17.34 -5.86
C VAL A 30 14.53 -16.60 -7.00
N LEU A 31 13.86 -15.57 -7.54
CA LEU A 31 14.45 -14.67 -8.51
C LEU A 31 15.06 -13.47 -7.80
N VAL A 32 16.36 -13.29 -7.97
CA VAL A 32 17.10 -12.13 -7.44
C VAL A 32 18.02 -11.53 -8.49
N ARG A 33 18.40 -10.28 -8.29
CA ARG A 33 19.40 -9.61 -9.13
C ARG A 33 20.74 -10.36 -9.07
N PRO A 34 21.58 -10.31 -10.13
CA PRO A 34 22.96 -10.79 -10.09
C PRO A 34 23.72 -10.22 -8.90
N GLY A 35 24.62 -11.00 -8.29
CA GLY A 35 25.47 -10.55 -7.17
C GLY A 35 24.97 -10.89 -5.76
N LYS A 36 23.84 -11.61 -5.62
CA LYS A 36 23.39 -12.21 -4.35
C LYS A 36 23.62 -13.72 -4.37
N ASP A 37 24.88 -14.14 -4.32
CA ASP A 37 25.27 -15.54 -4.55
C ASP A 37 25.28 -16.41 -3.26
N ASP A 38 25.27 -15.81 -2.07
CA ASP A 38 25.31 -16.51 -0.77
C ASP A 38 23.91 -16.77 -0.17
N ALA A 39 22.92 -17.01 -0.99
CA ALA A 39 21.54 -17.13 -0.54
C ALA A 39 21.14 -18.60 -0.25
N PRO A 40 20.32 -18.86 0.78
CA PRO A 40 19.91 -20.23 1.18
C PRO A 40 18.84 -20.83 0.26
N PHE A 41 18.73 -20.37 -0.99
CA PHE A 41 17.69 -20.77 -1.93
C PHE A 41 18.25 -21.06 -3.33
N LYS A 42 17.48 -21.81 -4.12
CA LYS A 42 17.77 -22.03 -5.53
C LYS A 42 17.47 -20.76 -6.34
N ARG A 43 18.53 -20.10 -6.82
CA ARG A 43 18.41 -18.96 -7.72
C ARG A 43 17.85 -19.40 -9.08
N THR A 44 17.03 -18.54 -9.70
CA THR A 44 16.34 -18.87 -10.95
C THR A 44 16.14 -17.63 -11.83
N SER A 45 15.60 -17.87 -13.04
CA SER A 45 15.08 -16.83 -13.93
C SER A 45 13.55 -16.91 -13.99
N MET A 46 12.91 -15.87 -14.50
CA MET A 46 11.46 -15.87 -14.67
C MET A 46 10.99 -16.97 -15.64
N GLU A 47 11.75 -17.21 -16.71
CA GLU A 47 11.48 -18.27 -17.69
C GLU A 47 11.48 -19.66 -17.04
N ALA A 48 12.44 -19.90 -16.13
CA ALA A 48 12.49 -21.17 -15.40
C ALA A 48 11.33 -21.32 -14.42
N ILE A 49 10.90 -20.25 -13.75
CA ILE A 49 9.71 -20.26 -12.90
C ILE A 49 8.46 -20.59 -13.70
N LEU A 50 8.29 -19.98 -14.87
CA LEU A 50 7.13 -20.23 -15.72
C LEU A 50 7.10 -21.67 -16.25
N ALA A 51 8.26 -22.22 -16.58
CA ALA A 51 8.40 -23.59 -17.12
C ALA A 51 8.28 -24.68 -16.04
N GLU A 52 8.40 -24.36 -14.75
CA GLU A 52 8.33 -25.35 -13.67
C GLU A 52 6.88 -25.71 -13.31
N PRO A 53 6.40 -26.93 -13.64
CA PRO A 53 4.98 -27.30 -13.40
C PRO A 53 4.60 -27.33 -11.91
N GLY A 54 5.56 -27.61 -11.02
CA GLY A 54 5.33 -27.66 -9.57
C GLY A 54 5.18 -26.29 -8.92
N VAL A 55 5.55 -25.20 -9.60
CA VAL A 55 5.30 -23.83 -9.13
C VAL A 55 3.89 -23.41 -9.49
N GLU A 56 3.04 -23.25 -8.50
CA GLU A 56 1.63 -22.89 -8.65
C GLU A 56 1.37 -21.42 -8.38
N ALA A 57 2.21 -20.77 -7.56
CA ALA A 57 2.08 -19.35 -7.20
C ALA A 57 3.42 -18.62 -7.26
N VAL A 58 3.35 -17.32 -7.51
CA VAL A 58 4.47 -16.39 -7.52
C VAL A 58 4.20 -15.25 -6.54
N ALA A 59 5.09 -15.08 -5.55
CA ALA A 59 5.04 -13.98 -4.60
C ALA A 59 6.07 -12.90 -4.97
N GLU A 60 5.63 -11.68 -5.21
CA GLU A 60 6.46 -10.55 -5.64
C GLU A 60 6.73 -9.59 -4.48
N ALA A 61 8.01 -9.30 -4.25
CA ALA A 61 8.53 -8.36 -3.26
C ALA A 61 9.73 -7.57 -3.82
N MET A 62 9.64 -7.16 -5.09
CA MET A 62 10.75 -6.46 -5.79
C MET A 62 10.64 -4.95 -5.67
N GLY A 63 9.43 -4.42 -5.64
CA GLY A 63 9.15 -2.98 -5.72
C GLY A 63 9.34 -2.40 -7.13
N GLY A 64 8.82 -1.18 -7.34
CA GLY A 64 8.79 -0.54 -8.66
C GLY A 64 7.70 -1.12 -9.57
N ILE A 65 7.50 -0.52 -10.75
CA ILE A 65 6.48 -0.98 -11.71
C ILE A 65 7.08 -2.02 -12.64
N GLU A 66 8.24 -1.71 -13.24
CA GLU A 66 8.97 -2.68 -14.08
C GLU A 66 10.24 -3.18 -13.35
N PRO A 67 10.60 -4.43 -13.49
CA PRO A 67 9.99 -5.50 -14.31
C PRO A 67 8.83 -6.24 -13.62
N ALA A 68 8.33 -5.77 -12.48
CA ALA A 68 7.29 -6.47 -11.70
C ALA A 68 6.00 -6.67 -12.51
N PHE A 69 5.58 -5.68 -13.30
CA PHE A 69 4.40 -5.79 -14.16
C PHE A 69 4.58 -6.87 -15.25
N SER A 70 5.70 -6.85 -15.97
CA SER A 70 6.00 -7.85 -16.97
C SER A 70 5.99 -9.27 -16.39
N TYR A 71 6.56 -9.46 -15.20
CA TYR A 71 6.60 -10.76 -14.53
C TYR A 71 5.23 -11.19 -13.99
N ALA A 72 4.46 -10.25 -13.43
CA ALA A 72 3.10 -10.51 -12.97
C ALA A 72 2.20 -11.00 -14.12
N MET A 73 2.22 -10.26 -15.23
CA MET A 73 1.45 -10.59 -16.42
C MET A 73 1.86 -11.96 -17.00
N ALA A 74 3.16 -12.26 -17.04
CA ALA A 74 3.65 -13.54 -17.51
C ALA A 74 3.23 -14.70 -16.60
N ALA A 75 3.29 -14.52 -15.27
CA ALA A 75 2.86 -15.53 -14.31
C ALA A 75 1.36 -15.82 -14.42
N LEU A 76 0.53 -14.78 -14.46
CA LEU A 76 -0.93 -14.92 -14.59
C LEU A 76 -1.31 -15.59 -15.91
N LYS A 77 -0.72 -15.18 -17.04
CA LYS A 77 -0.95 -15.81 -18.35
C LYS A 77 -0.51 -17.28 -18.40
N ALA A 78 0.50 -17.65 -17.61
CA ALA A 78 0.95 -19.05 -17.46
C ALA A 78 0.07 -19.86 -16.49
N GLY A 79 -1.04 -19.30 -15.97
CA GLY A 79 -1.94 -19.99 -15.07
C GLY A 79 -1.39 -20.15 -13.65
N LYS A 80 -0.50 -19.25 -13.21
CA LYS A 80 0.03 -19.24 -11.84
C LYS A 80 -0.64 -18.14 -11.04
N HIS A 81 -0.98 -18.41 -9.78
CA HIS A 81 -1.44 -17.38 -8.85
C HIS A 81 -0.36 -16.32 -8.65
N PHE A 82 -0.75 -15.07 -8.47
CA PHE A 82 0.19 -13.98 -8.23
C PHE A 82 -0.17 -13.21 -6.96
N VAL A 83 0.80 -13.07 -6.07
CA VAL A 83 0.67 -12.35 -4.79
C VAL A 83 1.69 -11.22 -4.76
N THR A 84 1.27 -10.01 -4.42
CA THR A 84 2.18 -8.85 -4.36
C THR A 84 1.90 -7.93 -3.18
N SER A 85 2.96 -7.34 -2.62
CA SER A 85 2.91 -6.21 -1.70
C SER A 85 3.18 -4.87 -2.40
N ASN A 86 3.38 -4.87 -3.71
CA ASN A 86 3.81 -3.73 -4.50
C ASN A 86 2.64 -2.80 -4.86
N LYS A 87 2.41 -1.83 -4.01
CA LYS A 87 1.39 -0.80 -4.13
C LYS A 87 1.43 -0.05 -5.46
N ALA A 88 2.65 0.30 -5.93
CA ALA A 88 2.81 1.04 -7.18
C ALA A 88 2.38 0.21 -8.40
N LEU A 89 2.72 -1.07 -8.42
CA LEU A 89 2.30 -2.02 -9.45
C LEU A 89 0.77 -2.12 -9.51
N VAL A 90 0.13 -2.35 -8.37
CA VAL A 90 -1.33 -2.53 -8.31
C VAL A 90 -2.06 -1.24 -8.67
N ALA A 91 -1.59 -0.08 -8.21
CA ALA A 91 -2.18 1.21 -8.54
C ALA A 91 -2.09 1.55 -10.04
N ALA A 92 -0.98 1.16 -10.70
CA ALA A 92 -0.78 1.43 -12.11
C ALA A 92 -1.48 0.42 -13.05
N HIS A 93 -1.48 -0.86 -12.70
CA HIS A 93 -1.83 -1.98 -13.60
C HIS A 93 -2.81 -2.98 -13.00
N GLY A 94 -3.45 -2.66 -11.86
CA GLY A 94 -4.32 -3.60 -11.14
C GLY A 94 -5.47 -4.14 -11.99
N ILE A 95 -6.07 -3.31 -12.85
CA ILE A 95 -7.15 -3.73 -13.78
C ILE A 95 -6.66 -4.77 -14.76
N GLU A 96 -5.54 -4.51 -15.42
CA GLU A 96 -4.97 -5.42 -16.43
C GLU A 96 -4.59 -6.77 -15.80
N LEU A 97 -3.98 -6.72 -14.61
CA LEU A 97 -3.60 -7.91 -13.87
C LEU A 97 -4.82 -8.71 -13.38
N ALA A 98 -5.85 -8.03 -12.87
CA ALA A 98 -7.10 -8.67 -12.45
C ALA A 98 -7.84 -9.31 -13.63
N ALA A 99 -7.85 -8.65 -14.80
CA ALA A 99 -8.43 -9.21 -16.02
C ALA A 99 -7.68 -10.47 -16.46
N ALA A 100 -6.36 -10.44 -16.49
CA ALA A 100 -5.53 -11.61 -16.83
C ALA A 100 -5.73 -12.78 -15.86
N ALA A 101 -5.83 -12.50 -14.57
CA ALA A 101 -6.11 -13.50 -13.53
C ALA A 101 -7.47 -14.15 -13.73
N ARG A 102 -8.52 -13.37 -13.97
CA ARG A 102 -9.88 -13.85 -14.26
C ARG A 102 -9.93 -14.71 -15.51
N GLU A 103 -9.28 -14.31 -16.58
CA GLU A 103 -9.19 -15.07 -17.84
C GLU A 103 -8.60 -16.48 -17.64
N LYS A 104 -7.62 -16.60 -16.75
CA LYS A 104 -6.92 -17.85 -16.45
C LYS A 104 -7.50 -18.62 -15.27
N GLY A 105 -8.48 -18.07 -14.55
CA GLY A 105 -9.06 -18.69 -13.36
C GLY A 105 -8.07 -18.80 -12.18
N VAL A 106 -7.11 -17.87 -12.08
CA VAL A 106 -6.09 -17.84 -11.02
C VAL A 106 -6.27 -16.64 -10.11
N GLY A 107 -5.71 -16.69 -8.90
CA GLY A 107 -5.76 -15.59 -7.93
C GLY A 107 -4.75 -14.49 -8.25
N PHE A 108 -5.21 -13.23 -8.15
CA PHE A 108 -4.37 -12.04 -8.03
C PHE A 108 -4.63 -11.40 -6.67
N LEU A 109 -3.65 -11.50 -5.76
CA LEU A 109 -3.78 -11.14 -4.35
C LEU A 109 -2.81 -10.03 -3.99
N PHE A 110 -3.33 -8.93 -3.42
CA PHE A 110 -2.54 -7.74 -3.10
C PHE A 110 -2.90 -7.09 -1.76
N SER A 111 -3.50 -7.82 -0.83
CA SER A 111 -3.89 -7.27 0.49
C SER A 111 -2.73 -6.61 1.24
N ALA A 112 -1.52 -7.16 1.12
CA ALA A 112 -0.32 -6.61 1.75
C ALA A 112 0.17 -5.29 1.11
N ALA A 113 -0.36 -4.89 -0.05
CA ALA A 113 -0.04 -3.62 -0.68
C ALA A 113 -0.63 -2.41 0.06
N CYS A 114 -1.63 -2.62 0.92
CA CYS A 114 -2.22 -1.59 1.76
C CYS A 114 -2.32 -2.06 3.22
N GLY A 115 -1.67 -1.35 4.13
CA GLY A 115 -1.73 -1.65 5.56
C GLY A 115 -0.72 -2.70 6.05
N GLY A 116 0.16 -3.22 5.19
CA GLY A 116 1.16 -4.22 5.57
C GLY A 116 0.55 -5.48 6.17
N GLY A 117 0.82 -5.75 7.45
CA GLY A 117 0.27 -6.90 8.18
C GLY A 117 -1.19 -6.75 8.63
N MET A 118 -1.82 -5.59 8.46
CA MET A 118 -3.23 -5.40 8.77
C MET A 118 -4.09 -5.93 7.61
N PRO A 119 -5.07 -6.82 7.86
CA PRO A 119 -5.90 -7.41 6.82
C PRO A 119 -7.00 -6.45 6.32
N PHE A 120 -6.66 -5.17 6.10
CA PHE A 120 -7.63 -4.13 5.78
C PHE A 120 -8.37 -4.39 4.48
N LEU A 121 -7.65 -4.60 3.36
CA LEU A 121 -8.30 -4.85 2.06
C LEU A 121 -9.09 -6.16 2.05
N HIS A 122 -8.63 -7.16 2.80
CA HIS A 122 -9.38 -8.41 2.97
C HIS A 122 -10.69 -8.18 3.74
N ASN A 123 -10.64 -7.47 4.86
CA ASN A 123 -11.86 -7.14 5.62
C ASN A 123 -12.80 -6.25 4.81
N LEU A 124 -12.28 -5.33 4.01
CA LEU A 124 -13.07 -4.51 3.10
C LEU A 124 -13.77 -5.37 2.03
N SER A 125 -13.09 -6.37 1.46
CA SER A 125 -13.73 -7.27 0.48
C SER A 125 -14.87 -8.07 1.09
N ILE A 126 -14.78 -8.47 2.36
CA ILE A 126 -15.88 -9.13 3.08
C ILE A 126 -17.04 -8.15 3.33
N ALA A 127 -16.74 -6.92 3.72
CA ALA A 127 -17.77 -5.91 3.96
C ALA A 127 -18.59 -5.60 2.70
N VAL A 128 -17.95 -5.54 1.54
CA VAL A 128 -18.61 -5.32 0.24
C VAL A 128 -19.59 -6.44 -0.14
N GLU A 129 -19.34 -7.68 0.30
CA GLU A 129 -20.25 -8.81 0.04
C GLU A 129 -21.56 -8.70 0.80
N SER A 130 -21.60 -7.98 1.91
CA SER A 130 -22.74 -7.91 2.83
C SER A 130 -23.39 -6.54 2.91
N ASP A 131 -22.71 -5.47 2.46
CA ASP A 131 -23.22 -4.10 2.62
C ASP A 131 -22.77 -3.17 1.49
N LEU A 132 -23.42 -2.03 1.37
CA LEU A 132 -23.09 -0.97 0.42
C LEU A 132 -22.11 0.02 1.04
N ILE A 133 -20.91 0.09 0.52
CA ILE A 133 -19.92 1.08 0.95
C ILE A 133 -20.27 2.45 0.38
N VAL A 134 -20.70 3.36 1.22
CA VAL A 134 -21.09 4.72 0.82
C VAL A 134 -19.86 5.62 0.65
N SER A 135 -18.85 5.48 1.51
CA SER A 135 -17.57 6.16 1.38
C SER A 135 -16.51 5.47 2.23
N LEU A 136 -15.25 5.66 1.85
CA LEU A 136 -14.08 5.28 2.64
C LEU A 136 -13.26 6.52 2.95
N GLY A 137 -12.73 6.60 4.15
CA GLY A 137 -11.81 7.67 4.49
C GLY A 137 -10.92 7.31 5.67
N GLY A 138 -9.73 7.91 5.74
CA GLY A 138 -8.84 7.64 6.85
C GLY A 138 -7.48 8.31 6.73
N ILE A 139 -6.72 8.21 7.82
CA ILE A 139 -5.31 8.58 7.90
C ILE A 139 -4.50 7.39 7.41
N LEU A 140 -4.09 7.41 6.15
CA LEU A 140 -3.45 6.27 5.49
C LEU A 140 -1.91 6.31 5.48
N ASN A 141 -1.32 7.36 6.08
CA ASN A 141 0.13 7.49 6.14
C ASN A 141 0.58 7.84 7.57
N GLY A 142 1.41 6.97 8.16
CA GLY A 142 1.91 7.11 9.53
C GLY A 142 2.94 8.22 9.67
N THR A 143 3.81 8.42 8.66
CA THR A 143 4.85 9.46 8.66
C THR A 143 4.24 10.86 8.80
N THR A 144 3.28 11.18 7.92
CA THR A 144 2.61 12.49 7.95
C THR A 144 1.76 12.68 9.20
N ASN A 145 1.12 11.63 9.70
CA ASN A 145 0.38 11.71 10.94
C ASN A 145 1.29 12.02 12.13
N TYR A 146 2.43 11.30 12.24
CA TYR A 146 3.45 11.58 13.25
C TYR A 146 3.97 13.02 13.14
N MET A 147 4.32 13.48 11.93
CA MET A 147 4.87 14.82 11.72
C MET A 147 3.88 15.91 12.16
N LEU A 148 2.62 15.82 11.72
CA LEU A 148 1.57 16.80 12.10
C LEU A 148 1.31 16.80 13.61
N ASP A 149 1.30 15.62 14.25
CA ASP A 149 1.17 15.52 15.69
C ASP A 149 2.38 16.13 16.43
N ALA A 150 3.60 15.87 15.96
CA ALA A 150 4.82 16.43 16.53
C ALA A 150 4.87 17.96 16.39
N MET A 151 4.52 18.49 15.22
CA MET A 151 4.39 19.94 14.99
C MET A 151 3.38 20.57 15.94
N GLN A 152 2.25 19.88 16.17
CA GLN A 152 1.20 20.37 17.04
C GLN A 152 1.56 20.29 18.53
N ARG A 153 1.98 19.14 19.04
CA ARG A 153 2.21 18.91 20.48
C ARG A 153 3.50 19.47 21.00
N ARG A 154 4.55 19.43 20.17
CA ARG A 154 5.91 19.86 20.55
C ARG A 154 6.31 21.18 19.93
N SER A 155 5.41 21.81 19.16
CA SER A 155 5.67 23.08 18.47
C SER A 155 6.87 23.05 17.53
N LEU A 156 7.17 21.88 16.92
CA LEU A 156 8.27 21.74 16.00
C LEU A 156 7.96 22.38 14.64
N GLY A 157 9.01 22.84 13.95
CA GLY A 157 8.92 23.18 12.54
C GLY A 157 8.84 21.94 11.66
N TYR A 158 8.40 22.10 10.40
CA TYR A 158 8.30 20.97 9.43
C TYR A 158 9.62 20.18 9.32
N ALA A 159 10.76 20.88 9.11
CA ALA A 159 12.05 20.24 8.94
C ALA A 159 12.50 19.45 10.20
N GLU A 160 12.20 19.99 11.39
CA GLU A 160 12.51 19.34 12.66
C GLU A 160 11.64 18.10 12.86
N ALA A 161 10.35 18.20 12.55
CA ALA A 161 9.42 17.07 12.64
C ALA A 161 9.80 15.93 11.67
N LEU A 162 10.23 16.28 10.45
CA LEU A 162 10.71 15.31 9.46
C LEU A 162 12.02 14.63 9.93
N SER A 163 12.99 15.40 10.39
CA SER A 163 14.25 14.85 10.91
C SER A 163 14.00 13.89 12.09
N ASP A 164 13.05 14.24 12.96
CA ASP A 164 12.68 13.42 14.11
C ASP A 164 11.96 12.12 13.66
N ALA A 165 11.08 12.22 12.67
CA ALA A 165 10.42 11.07 12.05
C ALA A 165 11.45 10.09 11.43
N GLN A 166 12.45 10.61 10.73
CA GLN A 166 13.54 9.80 10.15
C GLN A 166 14.37 9.12 11.23
N ARG A 167 14.76 9.85 12.27
CA ARG A 167 15.54 9.33 13.40
C ARG A 167 14.80 8.20 14.15
N LEU A 168 13.49 8.28 14.24
CA LEU A 168 12.63 7.31 14.92
C LEU A 168 12.18 6.15 14.00
N GLY A 169 12.49 6.21 12.71
CA GLY A 169 12.13 5.17 11.74
C GLY A 169 10.72 5.27 11.18
N TYR A 170 10.01 6.38 11.41
CA TYR A 170 8.70 6.66 10.78
C TYR A 170 8.83 7.11 9.32
N ALA A 171 9.96 7.72 8.97
CA ALA A 171 10.26 8.15 7.61
C ALA A 171 11.56 7.51 7.11
N GLU A 172 11.57 7.12 5.84
CA GLU A 172 12.77 6.67 5.13
C GLU A 172 13.67 7.86 4.74
N ALA A 173 14.84 7.57 4.18
CA ALA A 173 15.77 8.60 3.70
C ALA A 173 15.15 9.49 2.60
N ASP A 174 14.32 8.91 1.73
CA ASP A 174 13.48 9.65 0.77
C ASP A 174 12.00 9.58 1.20
N PRO A 175 11.48 10.60 1.91
CA PRO A 175 10.11 10.64 2.40
C PRO A 175 9.13 11.27 1.40
N SER A 176 9.55 11.58 0.18
CA SER A 176 8.80 12.40 -0.79
C SER A 176 7.39 11.87 -1.07
N ALA A 177 7.24 10.54 -1.22
CA ALA A 177 5.95 9.92 -1.44
C ALA A 177 5.01 10.04 -0.22
N ASP A 178 5.56 10.06 0.99
CA ASP A 178 4.80 10.22 2.22
C ASP A 178 4.31 11.67 2.36
N VAL A 179 5.23 12.62 2.35
CA VAL A 179 4.92 14.02 2.65
C VAL A 179 4.09 14.70 1.56
N SER A 180 4.24 14.29 0.30
CA SER A 180 3.39 14.76 -0.81
C SER A 180 1.96 14.18 -0.80
N GLY A 181 1.68 13.15 0.03
CA GLY A 181 0.40 12.46 0.05
C GLY A 181 0.24 11.35 -1.00
N LEU A 182 1.25 11.11 -1.84
CA LEU A 182 1.19 10.11 -2.91
C LEU A 182 1.06 8.67 -2.37
N ASP A 183 1.69 8.34 -1.24
CA ASP A 183 1.53 7.04 -0.58
C ASP A 183 0.09 6.83 -0.12
N ALA A 184 -0.52 7.83 0.52
CA ALA A 184 -1.91 7.79 0.95
C ALA A 184 -2.87 7.71 -0.26
N LEU A 185 -2.58 8.44 -1.35
CA LEU A 185 -3.37 8.36 -2.59
C LEU A 185 -3.35 6.96 -3.18
N ARG A 186 -2.19 6.32 -3.29
CA ARG A 186 -2.09 4.95 -3.79
C ARG A 186 -2.90 3.98 -2.94
N LYS A 187 -2.87 4.12 -1.61
CA LYS A 187 -3.64 3.27 -0.71
C LYS A 187 -5.15 3.45 -0.87
N ILE A 188 -5.64 4.69 -0.96
CA ILE A 188 -7.07 4.93 -1.13
C ILE A 188 -7.58 4.49 -2.51
N VAL A 189 -6.75 4.58 -3.56
CA VAL A 189 -7.07 4.04 -4.89
C VAL A 189 -7.22 2.52 -4.86
N LEU A 190 -6.32 1.80 -4.18
CA LEU A 190 -6.45 0.36 -3.99
C LEU A 190 -7.70 0.00 -3.19
N SER A 191 -8.02 0.79 -2.18
CA SER A 191 -9.24 0.62 -1.37
C SER A 191 -10.50 0.84 -2.20
N ALA A 192 -10.50 1.87 -3.07
CA ALA A 192 -11.59 2.13 -4.00
C ALA A 192 -11.78 0.98 -5.00
N ALA A 193 -10.68 0.40 -5.49
CA ALA A 193 -10.75 -0.76 -6.39
C ALA A 193 -11.45 -1.95 -5.75
N VAL A 194 -11.16 -2.23 -4.48
CA VAL A 194 -11.81 -3.31 -3.73
C VAL A 194 -13.26 -2.96 -3.39
N ALA A 195 -13.52 -1.71 -2.96
CA ALA A 195 -14.85 -1.30 -2.51
C ALA A 195 -15.88 -1.17 -3.64
N TYR A 196 -15.45 -0.79 -4.84
CA TYR A 196 -16.36 -0.41 -5.92
C TYR A 196 -16.12 -1.18 -7.22
N ASP A 197 -15.17 -2.11 -7.25
CA ASP A 197 -14.71 -2.85 -8.46
C ASP A 197 -14.41 -1.91 -9.65
N LEU A 198 -13.96 -0.69 -9.35
CA LEU A 198 -13.76 0.38 -10.31
C LEU A 198 -12.36 0.99 -10.18
N LEU A 199 -11.58 0.82 -11.23
CA LEU A 199 -10.40 1.61 -11.58
C LEU A 199 -10.51 1.97 -13.07
N PRO A 200 -10.02 3.10 -13.54
CA PRO A 200 -9.37 4.17 -12.79
C PRO A 200 -10.39 5.10 -12.15
N VAL A 201 -9.94 5.72 -11.08
CA VAL A 201 -10.63 6.84 -10.46
C VAL A 201 -10.30 8.09 -11.30
N GLU A 202 -11.30 8.75 -11.86
CA GLU A 202 -11.10 10.04 -12.51
C GLU A 202 -10.90 11.14 -11.48
N GLY A 203 -10.08 12.15 -11.82
CA GLY A 203 -9.89 13.32 -10.96
C GLY A 203 -9.09 13.02 -9.69
N LEU A 204 -8.08 12.13 -9.77
CA LEU A 204 -7.14 11.92 -8.68
C LEU A 204 -6.47 13.24 -8.30
N CYS A 205 -6.67 13.66 -7.06
CA CYS A 205 -6.05 14.86 -6.51
C CYS A 205 -5.36 14.51 -5.20
N HIS A 206 -4.18 15.05 -4.98
CA HIS A 206 -3.51 14.95 -3.69
C HIS A 206 -2.77 16.23 -3.37
N GLU A 207 -2.86 16.62 -2.13
CA GLU A 207 -2.09 17.67 -1.51
C GLU A 207 -1.42 17.08 -0.26
N GLY A 208 -0.12 17.32 -0.14
CA GLY A 208 0.68 16.84 0.99
C GLY A 208 0.69 17.85 2.15
N ILE A 209 1.68 17.67 3.03
CA ILE A 209 1.87 18.51 4.21
C ILE A 209 3.06 19.45 4.08
N GLU A 210 3.73 19.50 2.93
CA GLU A 210 4.99 20.22 2.72
C GLU A 210 4.83 21.74 2.86
N SER A 211 3.64 22.26 2.53
CA SER A 211 3.29 23.67 2.66
C SER A 211 2.85 24.09 4.05
N ILE A 212 2.62 23.17 4.99
CA ILE A 212 2.12 23.45 6.33
C ILE A 212 3.27 23.97 7.21
N THR A 213 3.13 25.20 7.68
CA THR A 213 4.13 25.85 8.54
C THR A 213 3.81 25.70 10.03
N ALA A 214 4.82 25.93 10.89
CA ALA A 214 4.60 25.98 12.34
C ALA A 214 3.62 27.10 12.75
N GLU A 215 3.56 28.20 11.99
CA GLU A 215 2.62 29.29 12.23
C GLU A 215 1.19 28.86 11.88
N ASP A 216 0.99 28.10 10.80
CA ASP A 216 -0.33 27.57 10.46
C ASP A 216 -0.84 26.63 11.55
N VAL A 217 0.02 25.75 12.06
CA VAL A 217 -0.31 24.83 13.16
C VAL A 217 -0.72 25.61 14.40
N LYS A 218 -0.01 26.68 14.78
CA LYS A 218 -0.39 27.55 15.92
C LYS A 218 -1.75 28.20 15.72
N ARG A 219 -2.03 28.71 14.51
CA ARG A 219 -3.33 29.31 14.18
C ARG A 219 -4.48 28.31 14.24
N ILE A 220 -4.23 27.07 13.78
CA ILE A 220 -5.17 25.96 13.86
C ILE A 220 -5.46 25.61 15.30
N GLN A 221 -4.43 25.45 16.14
CA GLN A 221 -4.57 25.17 17.57
C GLN A 221 -5.32 26.26 18.34
N ALA A 222 -5.03 27.53 18.04
CA ALA A 222 -5.73 28.66 18.68
C ALA A 222 -7.25 28.66 18.45
N ARG A 223 -7.72 27.90 17.42
CA ARG A 223 -9.14 27.70 17.13
C ARG A 223 -9.70 26.39 17.70
N GLY A 224 -8.93 25.64 18.50
CA GLY A 224 -9.33 24.35 19.05
C GLY A 224 -9.36 23.21 18.00
N LEU A 225 -8.64 23.39 16.90
CA LEU A 225 -8.59 22.46 15.78
C LEU A 225 -7.23 21.72 15.73
N SER A 226 -7.22 20.62 15.01
CA SER A 226 -6.04 19.83 14.66
C SER A 226 -6.06 19.49 13.18
N CYS A 227 -4.91 19.42 12.53
CA CYS A 227 -4.75 19.04 11.14
C CYS A 227 -4.39 17.56 11.02
N ARG A 228 -5.00 16.86 10.07
CA ARG A 228 -4.65 15.47 9.67
C ARG A 228 -4.64 15.36 8.15
N LEU A 229 -3.72 14.57 7.61
CA LEU A 229 -3.73 14.23 6.18
C LEU A 229 -4.73 13.09 5.96
N MET A 230 -5.83 13.41 5.30
CA MET A 230 -6.94 12.48 5.06
C MET A 230 -6.95 12.02 3.61
N ALA A 231 -7.09 10.70 3.45
CA ALA A 231 -7.43 10.10 2.16
C ALA A 231 -8.92 9.76 2.15
N LYS A 232 -9.61 10.00 1.05
CA LYS A 232 -11.04 9.71 0.92
C LYS A 232 -11.40 9.22 -0.48
N CYS A 233 -12.34 8.26 -0.58
CA CYS A 233 -12.94 7.86 -1.83
C CYS A 233 -14.43 7.52 -1.65
N GLY A 234 -15.15 7.51 -2.75
CA GLY A 234 -16.56 7.17 -2.76
C GLY A 234 -17.20 7.25 -4.15
N PRO A 235 -18.45 6.81 -4.28
CA PRO A 235 -19.18 6.91 -5.52
C PRO A 235 -19.39 8.37 -5.94
N ALA A 236 -19.30 8.63 -7.23
CA ALA A 236 -19.59 9.91 -7.87
C ALA A 236 -20.70 9.77 -8.91
N ALA A 237 -21.19 10.88 -9.42
CA ALA A 237 -22.20 10.89 -10.46
C ALA A 237 -21.73 10.12 -11.71
N GLY A 238 -22.66 9.48 -12.43
CA GLY A 238 -22.38 8.75 -13.66
C GLY A 238 -21.67 7.42 -13.46
N GLY A 239 -21.75 6.81 -12.26
CA GLY A 239 -21.12 5.50 -11.97
C GLY A 239 -19.61 5.59 -11.82
N LYS A 240 -19.08 6.77 -11.59
CA LYS A 240 -17.64 7.02 -11.35
C LYS A 240 -17.32 6.91 -9.87
N VAL A 241 -16.02 6.84 -9.55
CA VAL A 241 -15.50 6.89 -8.19
C VAL A 241 -14.51 8.05 -8.08
N TYR A 242 -14.65 8.86 -7.04
CA TYR A 242 -13.64 9.87 -6.70
C TYR A 242 -12.64 9.32 -5.69
N ALA A 243 -11.41 9.81 -5.72
CA ALA A 243 -10.45 9.63 -4.64
C ALA A 243 -9.54 10.86 -4.54
N TYR A 244 -9.27 11.27 -3.31
CA TYR A 244 -8.38 12.40 -3.06
C TYR A 244 -7.67 12.27 -1.71
N VAL A 245 -6.60 13.05 -1.57
CA VAL A 245 -5.84 13.20 -0.32
C VAL A 245 -5.62 14.69 -0.09
N GLU A 246 -5.95 15.16 1.10
CA GLU A 246 -5.77 16.56 1.49
C GLU A 246 -5.59 16.74 3.00
N PRO A 247 -4.92 17.80 3.45
CA PRO A 247 -4.95 18.21 4.84
C PRO A 247 -6.36 18.66 5.26
N VAL A 248 -6.91 18.05 6.31
CA VAL A 248 -8.25 18.35 6.84
C VAL A 248 -8.16 18.81 8.29
N LEU A 249 -8.96 19.83 8.66
CA LEU A 249 -9.05 20.34 10.01
C LEU A 249 -10.19 19.66 10.75
N PHE A 250 -9.89 19.11 11.93
CA PHE A 250 -10.84 18.48 12.83
C PHE A 250 -10.89 19.22 14.16
N PRO A 251 -12.03 19.21 14.88
CA PRO A 251 -12.01 19.54 16.31
C PRO A 251 -10.96 18.70 17.04
N ALA A 252 -10.19 19.30 17.93
CA ALA A 252 -9.12 18.58 18.64
C ALA A 252 -9.62 17.36 19.46
N SER A 253 -10.93 17.31 19.75
CA SER A 253 -11.61 16.20 20.41
C SER A 253 -12.11 15.10 19.47
N ALA A 254 -11.97 15.27 18.16
CA ALA A 254 -12.43 14.28 17.18
C ALA A 254 -11.61 12.96 17.28
N PRO A 255 -12.23 11.81 16.98
CA PRO A 255 -11.55 10.50 17.03
C PRO A 255 -10.27 10.46 16.19
N GLU A 256 -10.26 11.12 15.03
CA GLU A 256 -9.11 11.23 14.12
C GLU A 256 -7.90 11.87 14.80
N CYS A 257 -8.13 12.74 15.79
CA CYS A 257 -7.07 13.42 16.54
C CYS A 257 -6.51 12.58 17.70
N SER A 258 -7.14 11.47 18.06
CA SER A 258 -6.67 10.53 19.07
C SER A 258 -5.62 9.54 18.54
N VAL A 259 -5.49 9.41 17.23
CA VAL A 259 -4.50 8.55 16.58
C VAL A 259 -3.17 9.28 16.46
N LEU A 260 -2.18 8.85 17.22
CA LEU A 260 -0.92 9.60 17.41
C LEU A 260 0.21 9.13 16.48
N ASP A 261 0.40 7.81 16.37
CA ASP A 261 1.59 7.20 15.75
C ASP A 261 1.26 6.25 14.60
N LEU A 262 -0.03 6.01 14.32
CA LEU A 262 -0.48 5.01 13.35
C LEU A 262 -1.43 5.63 12.32
N SER A 263 -1.94 4.79 11.44
CA SER A 263 -3.03 5.14 10.52
C SER A 263 -4.38 4.75 11.10
N LEU A 264 -5.43 5.48 10.72
CA LEU A 264 -6.82 5.18 11.04
C LEU A 264 -7.62 5.10 9.75
N ILE A 265 -8.45 4.04 9.61
CA ILE A 265 -9.32 3.85 8.45
C ILE A 265 -10.75 3.72 8.94
N HIS A 266 -11.65 4.51 8.35
CA HIS A 266 -13.10 4.44 8.52
C HIS A 266 -13.74 3.87 7.23
N ILE A 267 -14.68 2.97 7.43
CA ILE A 267 -15.49 2.36 6.37
C ILE A 267 -16.92 2.83 6.51
#